data_81d8fe1e566404c5aea9edc1a3fdf789
#
_entry.id   81d8fe1e566404c5aea9edc1a3fdf789
#
_cell.length_a   1.000
_cell.length_b   1.000
_cell.length_c   1.000
_cell.angle_alpha   90.00
_cell.angle_beta   90.00
_cell.angle_gamma   90.00
#
_symmetry.space_group_name_H-M   'P 1'
#
loop_
_entity.id
_entity.type
_entity.pdbx_description
1 polymer ?
#
loop_
_entity_poly.entity_id
_entity_poly.type
_entity_poly.pdbx_seq_one_letter_code
_entity_poly.pdbx_strand_id
1 'polypeptide(L)'
;VRQLYGPEKVTHVITYSTIKAKQAINDAARVLDYPVYMGQRLSKMVSSDPKVKLKQVLEKQPGKEDLFNPDFAEAYKKDDDARRIIDTALSIEGLTRGEGVHACAVLICRDPVNEHVPTKLDTKGGVEITQYEGHTVADMGLLKMDFLGLRTLTVISKAKANIKKNFGIDIKEEEIPFDDPEIFKLMGSGHTAGVFQVESAGMTATIKNMKPTEYKHVVALIALYRPGPLGAGMVSSYINRMNGKEPAVSYDDRLDDILGETYGTMVYQEQVMLISVEMCGFSKGESDSRIRKPVAKKKIKLLTSTVLHWEDGSDETTYDHWMNGAIKNNYTREVAQKIWDDVLEFASYAFNKSHSAGYAILVMQTAWLKAHYPHEYMAAVLTSYTGKTDKIVHYVSACRHDGIPVLSPDVNESGTEFTATKEGVRFGLAGIRGVGTGVAQAIIAEREAGGPFKTLHDFVERVDSSQANRRVIESLIKAGAFDSTGYPRRQMMHFVDKNNPENIIDAA
;
A
#
# COMPACT_ATOMS: atom_id res chain seq x y z
N VAL A 1 19.22 -15.12 0.58
CA VAL A 1 19.88 -14.70 1.83
C VAL A 1 20.54 -15.91 2.50
N ARG A 2 19.81 -16.98 2.82
CA ARG A 2 20.37 -18.21 3.43
C ARG A 2 21.50 -18.86 2.62
N GLN A 3 21.38 -18.85 1.28
CA GLN A 3 22.45 -19.36 0.40
C GLN A 3 23.73 -18.51 0.47
N LEU A 4 23.61 -17.22 0.77
CA LEU A 4 24.73 -16.28 0.81
C LEU A 4 25.43 -16.26 2.16
N TYR A 5 24.67 -16.34 3.27
CA TYR A 5 25.20 -16.16 4.63
C TYR A 5 25.24 -17.44 5.48
N GLY A 6 24.61 -18.51 5.01
CA GLY A 6 24.44 -19.76 5.77
C GLY A 6 23.04 -19.85 6.43
N PRO A 7 22.42 -21.05 6.43
CA PRO A 7 21.09 -21.24 7.00
C PRO A 7 21.03 -20.99 8.52
N GLU A 8 22.11 -21.28 9.25
CA GLU A 8 22.23 -21.11 10.70
C GLU A 8 22.33 -19.64 11.13
N LYS A 9 22.70 -18.73 10.20
CA LYS A 9 22.90 -17.29 10.44
C LYS A 9 21.72 -16.44 10.02
N VAL A 10 20.69 -17.06 9.44
CA VAL A 10 19.56 -16.35 8.84
C VAL A 10 18.24 -16.98 9.26
N THR A 11 17.40 -16.19 9.94
CA THR A 11 16.08 -16.65 10.36
C THR A 11 15.02 -15.58 10.14
N HIS A 12 13.75 -15.99 10.12
CA HIS A 12 12.64 -15.05 10.11
C HIS A 12 12.34 -14.50 11.51
N VAL A 13 11.63 -13.39 11.57
CA VAL A 13 11.27 -12.74 12.83
C VAL A 13 9.81 -13.06 13.15
N ILE A 14 9.52 -13.37 14.42
CA ILE A 14 8.17 -13.59 14.92
C ILE A 14 7.37 -12.29 14.96
N THR A 15 6.04 -12.38 14.85
CA THR A 15 5.10 -11.32 15.18
C THR A 15 4.04 -11.85 16.13
N TYR A 16 3.66 -11.04 17.11
CA TYR A 16 2.53 -11.33 18.01
C TYR A 16 1.33 -10.50 17.62
N SER A 17 0.20 -11.14 17.39
CA SER A 17 -1.08 -10.49 17.20
C SER A 17 -1.78 -10.33 18.54
N THR A 18 -2.25 -9.11 18.84
CA THR A 18 -3.01 -8.80 20.05
C THR A 18 -4.49 -8.63 19.73
N ILE A 19 -5.34 -8.96 20.71
CA ILE A 19 -6.78 -8.73 20.62
C ILE A 19 -7.04 -7.22 20.58
N LYS A 20 -7.67 -6.74 19.51
CA LYS A 20 -8.05 -5.33 19.33
C LYS A 20 -9.47 -5.08 19.82
N ALA A 21 -9.82 -3.80 20.05
CA ALA A 21 -11.09 -3.38 20.64
C ALA A 21 -12.34 -4.07 20.05
N LYS A 22 -12.55 -4.02 18.73
CA LYS A 22 -13.69 -4.67 18.07
C LYS A 22 -13.68 -6.19 18.24
N GLN A 23 -12.49 -6.80 18.17
CA GLN A 23 -12.34 -8.23 18.31
C GLN A 23 -12.59 -8.66 19.75
N ALA A 24 -12.12 -7.87 20.73
CA ALA A 24 -12.36 -8.13 22.15
C ALA A 24 -13.86 -8.22 22.47
N ILE A 25 -14.66 -7.29 21.95
CA ILE A 25 -16.13 -7.29 22.12
C ILE A 25 -16.76 -8.55 21.52
N ASN A 26 -16.40 -8.92 20.30
CA ASN A 26 -16.96 -10.09 19.65
C ASN A 26 -16.52 -11.39 20.31
N ASP A 27 -15.28 -11.49 20.75
CA ASP A 27 -14.76 -12.66 21.47
C ASP A 27 -15.39 -12.76 22.88
N ALA A 28 -15.55 -11.64 23.59
CA ALA A 28 -16.24 -11.59 24.89
C ALA A 28 -17.70 -12.03 24.77
N ALA A 29 -18.45 -11.51 23.80
CA ALA A 29 -19.84 -11.93 23.59
C ALA A 29 -19.94 -13.41 23.29
N ARG A 30 -19.05 -13.97 22.49
CA ARG A 30 -19.01 -15.40 22.16
C ARG A 30 -18.66 -16.27 23.37
N VAL A 31 -17.65 -15.88 24.17
CA VAL A 31 -17.22 -16.65 25.35
C VAL A 31 -18.30 -16.65 26.46
N LEU A 32 -19.05 -15.55 26.53
CA LEU A 32 -20.19 -15.43 27.48
C LEU A 32 -21.48 -16.03 26.92
N ASP A 33 -21.42 -16.70 25.76
CA ASP A 33 -22.55 -17.36 25.08
C ASP A 33 -23.71 -16.42 24.69
N TYR A 34 -23.38 -15.14 24.43
CA TYR A 34 -24.36 -14.20 23.89
C TYR A 34 -24.55 -14.37 22.37
N PRO A 35 -25.76 -14.08 21.86
CA PRO A 35 -26.01 -14.09 20.41
C PRO A 35 -25.03 -13.20 19.65
N VAL A 36 -24.58 -13.67 18.48
CA VAL A 36 -23.58 -13.00 17.65
C VAL A 36 -23.94 -11.53 17.35
N TYR A 37 -25.24 -11.24 17.17
CA TYR A 37 -25.68 -9.88 16.86
C TYR A 37 -25.38 -8.87 17.99
N MET A 38 -25.32 -9.31 19.26
CA MET A 38 -25.02 -8.42 20.38
C MET A 38 -23.55 -7.93 20.31
N GLY A 39 -22.61 -8.83 20.09
CA GLY A 39 -21.21 -8.47 19.88
C GLY A 39 -21.04 -7.58 18.64
N GLN A 40 -21.74 -7.89 17.54
CA GLN A 40 -21.71 -7.08 16.33
C GLN A 40 -22.32 -5.68 16.51
N ARG A 41 -23.40 -5.55 17.27
CA ARG A 41 -24.02 -4.26 17.61
C ARG A 41 -23.02 -3.37 18.35
N LEU A 42 -22.43 -3.86 19.42
CA LEU A 42 -21.48 -3.12 20.24
C LEU A 42 -20.18 -2.80 19.47
N SER A 43 -19.64 -3.76 18.72
CA SER A 43 -18.40 -3.54 17.95
C SER A 43 -18.56 -2.54 16.81
N LYS A 44 -19.76 -2.34 16.26
CA LYS A 44 -20.03 -1.27 15.25
C LYS A 44 -19.93 0.14 15.83
N MET A 45 -20.13 0.31 17.14
CA MET A 45 -19.99 1.60 17.83
C MET A 45 -18.53 1.99 18.07
N VAL A 46 -17.58 1.06 17.88
CA VAL A 46 -16.14 1.32 18.01
C VAL A 46 -15.56 1.75 16.68
N SER A 47 -14.67 2.76 16.67
CA SER A 47 -13.95 3.19 15.49
C SER A 47 -13.20 2.04 14.82
N SER A 48 -13.01 2.14 13.50
CA SER A 48 -12.23 1.16 12.72
C SER A 48 -10.71 1.37 12.79
N ASP A 49 -10.24 2.42 13.46
CA ASP A 49 -8.81 2.64 13.70
C ASP A 49 -8.26 1.50 14.61
N PRO A 50 -7.26 0.74 14.16
CA PRO A 50 -6.68 -0.37 14.93
C PRO A 50 -5.95 0.08 16.21
N LYS A 51 -5.73 1.37 16.40
CA LYS A 51 -5.09 1.93 17.61
C LYS A 51 -6.07 2.32 18.71
N VAL A 52 -7.37 2.32 18.40
CA VAL A 52 -8.41 2.64 19.38
C VAL A 52 -8.42 1.61 20.50
N LYS A 53 -8.54 2.09 21.75
CA LYS A 53 -8.74 1.28 22.95
C LYS A 53 -10.17 1.42 23.43
N LEU A 54 -10.76 0.34 23.96
CA LEU A 54 -12.13 0.33 24.49
C LEU A 54 -12.37 1.40 25.56
N LYS A 55 -11.38 1.62 26.43
CA LYS A 55 -11.46 2.68 27.42
C LYS A 55 -11.63 4.08 26.84
N GLN A 56 -11.07 4.35 25.65
CA GLN A 56 -11.19 5.64 24.95
C GLN A 56 -12.59 5.81 24.33
N VAL A 57 -13.24 4.70 23.97
CA VAL A 57 -14.60 4.72 23.44
C VAL A 57 -15.62 4.90 24.57
N LEU A 58 -15.31 4.34 25.74
CA LEU A 58 -16.19 4.34 26.92
C LEU A 58 -16.14 5.66 27.71
N GLU A 59 -14.96 6.28 27.81
CA GLU A 59 -14.70 7.46 28.64
C GLU A 59 -14.05 8.57 27.81
N LYS A 60 -14.49 9.82 28.01
CA LYS A 60 -13.81 10.98 27.43
C LYS A 60 -12.41 11.10 28.00
N GLN A 61 -11.41 11.16 27.12
CA GLN A 61 -10.01 11.35 27.51
C GLN A 61 -9.46 12.65 26.89
N PRO A 62 -8.67 13.45 27.63
CA PRO A 62 -8.07 14.69 27.10
C PRO A 62 -7.28 14.41 25.82
N GLY A 63 -7.58 15.18 24.74
CA GLY A 63 -6.93 15.05 23.44
C GLY A 63 -7.36 13.84 22.62
N LYS A 64 -8.44 13.15 23.01
CA LYS A 64 -9.02 11.99 22.29
C LYS A 64 -10.55 11.96 22.42
N GLU A 65 -11.14 13.12 22.53
CA GLU A 65 -12.60 13.29 22.70
C GLU A 65 -13.39 12.77 21.50
N ASP A 66 -12.81 12.78 20.31
CA ASP A 66 -13.33 12.27 19.04
C ASP A 66 -13.49 10.74 19.02
N LEU A 67 -12.80 10.03 19.89
CA LEU A 67 -12.90 8.57 20.01
C LEU A 67 -14.02 8.12 20.94
N PHE A 68 -14.50 9.01 21.81
CA PHE A 68 -15.61 8.74 22.73
C PHE A 68 -16.91 8.53 21.96
N ASN A 69 -17.64 7.45 22.28
CA ASN A 69 -18.95 7.19 21.71
C ASN A 69 -20.02 7.21 22.80
N PRO A 70 -20.95 8.20 22.79
CA PRO A 70 -21.98 8.32 23.81
C PRO A 70 -22.94 7.12 23.83
N ASP A 71 -23.29 6.56 22.67
CA ASP A 71 -24.20 5.40 22.59
C ASP A 71 -23.56 4.14 23.19
N PHE A 72 -22.23 3.97 23.00
CA PHE A 72 -21.48 2.88 23.64
C PHE A 72 -21.44 3.03 25.16
N ALA A 73 -21.19 4.25 25.65
CA ALA A 73 -21.20 4.57 27.07
C ALA A 73 -22.60 4.43 27.70
N GLU A 74 -23.65 4.77 26.95
CA GLU A 74 -25.04 4.61 27.37
C GLU A 74 -25.42 3.11 27.44
N ALA A 75 -25.04 2.31 26.43
CA ALA A 75 -25.23 0.86 26.44
C ALA A 75 -24.55 0.23 27.66
N TYR A 76 -23.32 0.63 28.00
CA TYR A 76 -22.61 0.18 29.17
C TYR A 76 -23.35 0.50 30.49
N LYS A 77 -24.01 1.66 30.58
CA LYS A 77 -24.72 2.10 31.78
C LYS A 77 -26.09 1.46 31.97
N LYS A 78 -26.84 1.27 30.87
CA LYS A 78 -28.26 0.92 30.89
C LYS A 78 -28.56 -0.55 30.57
N ASP A 79 -27.65 -1.26 29.93
CA ASP A 79 -27.83 -2.64 29.46
C ASP A 79 -26.82 -3.55 30.21
N ASP A 80 -27.32 -4.36 31.14
CA ASP A 80 -26.46 -5.21 31.95
C ASP A 80 -25.72 -6.27 31.14
N ASP A 81 -26.31 -6.76 30.05
CA ASP A 81 -25.67 -7.71 29.14
C ASP A 81 -24.55 -7.00 28.36
N ALA A 82 -24.80 -5.79 27.88
CA ALA A 82 -23.77 -4.98 27.23
C ALA A 82 -22.63 -4.66 28.19
N ARG A 83 -22.93 -4.31 29.45
CA ARG A 83 -21.91 -4.05 30.47
C ARG A 83 -21.04 -5.29 30.67
N ARG A 84 -21.64 -6.47 30.87
CA ARG A 84 -20.92 -7.72 31.09
C ARG A 84 -20.00 -8.07 29.90
N ILE A 85 -20.47 -7.87 28.68
CA ILE A 85 -19.65 -8.04 27.45
C ILE A 85 -18.49 -7.07 27.44
N ILE A 86 -18.74 -5.78 27.73
CA ILE A 86 -17.71 -4.72 27.67
C ILE A 86 -16.66 -4.91 28.75
N ASP A 87 -17.04 -5.26 29.99
CA ASP A 87 -16.10 -5.52 31.07
C ASP A 87 -15.19 -6.71 30.75
N THR A 88 -15.76 -7.80 30.23
CA THR A 88 -14.98 -8.93 29.74
C THR A 88 -14.06 -8.54 28.58
N ALA A 89 -14.56 -7.73 27.63
CA ALA A 89 -13.76 -7.25 26.53
C ALA A 89 -12.58 -6.36 26.99
N LEU A 90 -12.79 -5.49 27.97
CA LEU A 90 -11.75 -4.67 28.59
C LEU A 90 -10.64 -5.52 29.24
N SER A 91 -10.99 -6.66 29.82
CA SER A 91 -10.02 -7.56 30.46
C SER A 91 -9.14 -8.32 29.47
N ILE A 92 -9.63 -8.58 28.26
CA ILE A 92 -8.91 -9.34 27.22
C ILE A 92 -8.29 -8.45 26.14
N GLU A 93 -8.66 -7.17 26.06
CA GLU A 93 -8.08 -6.24 25.10
C GLU A 93 -6.57 -6.09 25.30
N GLY A 94 -5.81 -6.28 24.24
CA GLY A 94 -4.36 -6.17 24.27
C GLY A 94 -3.61 -7.45 24.61
N LEU A 95 -4.30 -8.51 25.07
CA LEU A 95 -3.66 -9.81 25.25
C LEU A 95 -3.20 -10.40 23.93
N THR A 96 -2.11 -11.14 23.96
CA THR A 96 -1.61 -11.88 22.79
C THR A 96 -2.60 -12.97 22.42
N ARG A 97 -3.07 -12.94 21.17
CA ARG A 97 -4.02 -13.92 20.63
C ARG A 97 -3.33 -15.02 19.84
N GLY A 98 -2.25 -14.67 19.19
CA GLY A 98 -1.53 -15.64 18.36
C GLY A 98 -0.21 -15.07 17.89
N GLU A 99 0.52 -15.90 17.22
CA GLU A 99 1.81 -15.61 16.64
C GLU A 99 1.84 -15.89 15.15
N GLY A 100 2.79 -15.31 14.46
CA GLY A 100 3.02 -15.53 13.03
C GLY A 100 4.42 -15.16 12.64
N VAL A 101 4.76 -15.43 11.37
CA VAL A 101 6.01 -15.00 10.78
C VAL A 101 5.85 -13.56 10.28
N HIS A 102 6.81 -12.70 10.55
CA HIS A 102 6.83 -11.34 10.00
C HIS A 102 6.88 -11.39 8.47
N ALA A 103 6.06 -10.58 7.81
CA ALA A 103 5.86 -10.67 6.35
C ALA A 103 7.13 -10.45 5.52
N CYS A 104 8.10 -9.68 6.03
CA CYS A 104 9.29 -9.27 5.27
C CYS A 104 10.59 -9.28 6.07
N ALA A 105 10.55 -9.32 7.42
CA ALA A 105 11.74 -9.22 8.25
C ALA A 105 12.54 -10.52 8.25
N VAL A 106 13.83 -10.38 8.02
CA VAL A 106 14.84 -11.42 8.11
C VAL A 106 15.95 -10.94 9.03
N LEU A 107 16.29 -11.74 10.02
CA LEU A 107 17.44 -11.53 10.88
C LEU A 107 18.67 -12.13 10.23
N ILE A 108 19.76 -11.37 10.16
CA ILE A 108 21.06 -11.81 9.63
C ILE A 108 22.12 -11.58 10.70
N CYS A 109 22.77 -12.63 11.15
CA CYS A 109 23.81 -12.59 12.18
C CYS A 109 25.17 -12.98 11.61
N ARG A 110 26.24 -12.52 12.29
CA ARG A 110 27.60 -12.95 11.98
C ARG A 110 27.81 -14.40 12.42
N ASP A 111 27.31 -14.75 13.58
CA ASP A 111 27.39 -16.05 14.21
C ASP A 111 25.98 -16.73 14.18
N PRO A 112 25.86 -18.02 14.53
CA PRO A 112 24.56 -18.69 14.54
C PRO A 112 23.49 -17.93 15.34
N VAL A 113 22.27 -17.81 14.80
CA VAL A 113 21.20 -17.00 15.39
C VAL A 113 20.85 -17.42 16.80
N ASN A 114 20.87 -18.73 17.07
CA ASN A 114 20.54 -19.30 18.37
C ASN A 114 21.55 -18.97 19.49
N GLU A 115 22.74 -18.46 19.16
CA GLU A 115 23.70 -17.93 20.13
C GLU A 115 23.28 -16.53 20.64
N HIS A 116 22.41 -15.84 19.91
CA HIS A 116 21.98 -14.47 20.23
C HIS A 116 20.54 -14.41 20.73
N VAL A 117 19.63 -15.18 20.11
CA VAL A 117 18.20 -15.18 20.43
C VAL A 117 17.64 -16.59 20.36
N PRO A 118 16.68 -16.94 21.24
CA PRO A 118 15.99 -18.21 21.14
C PRO A 118 15.18 -18.28 19.85
N THR A 119 15.22 -19.42 19.19
CA THR A 119 14.48 -19.72 17.97
C THR A 119 13.47 -20.85 18.18
N LYS A 120 12.53 -20.99 17.29
CA LYS A 120 11.59 -22.11 17.19
C LYS A 120 11.16 -22.33 15.74
N LEU A 121 10.54 -23.47 15.48
CA LEU A 121 9.88 -23.73 14.21
C LEU A 121 8.50 -23.09 14.16
N ASP A 122 8.15 -22.45 13.05
CA ASP A 122 6.78 -22.03 12.77
C ASP A 122 5.89 -23.24 12.53
N THR A 123 4.73 -23.26 13.17
CA THR A 123 3.80 -24.41 13.12
C THR A 123 3.17 -24.64 11.75
N LYS A 124 3.16 -23.62 10.87
CA LYS A 124 2.51 -23.68 9.57
C LYS A 124 3.41 -24.01 8.39
N GLY A 125 4.69 -23.74 8.47
CA GLY A 125 5.59 -23.85 7.33
C GLY A 125 6.93 -24.54 7.62
N GLY A 126 7.18 -24.98 8.86
CA GLY A 126 8.46 -25.59 9.24
C GLY A 126 9.65 -24.63 9.12
N VAL A 127 9.39 -23.33 9.12
CA VAL A 127 10.41 -22.29 9.00
C VAL A 127 10.89 -21.90 10.40
N GLU A 128 12.19 -21.78 10.58
CA GLU A 128 12.77 -21.28 11.82
C GLU A 128 12.50 -19.79 11.99
N ILE A 129 12.02 -19.40 13.17
CA ILE A 129 11.68 -18.01 13.53
C ILE A 129 12.26 -17.65 14.90
N THR A 130 12.56 -16.38 15.13
CA THR A 130 12.95 -15.89 16.46
C THR A 130 11.79 -16.00 17.43
N GLN A 131 12.04 -16.13 18.74
CA GLN A 131 11.01 -16.02 19.77
C GLN A 131 10.88 -14.58 20.31
N TYR A 132 11.79 -13.68 19.96
CA TYR A 132 11.69 -12.25 20.20
C TYR A 132 11.19 -11.52 18.96
N GLU A 133 10.32 -10.51 19.17
CA GLU A 133 9.76 -9.71 18.09
C GLU A 133 10.78 -8.71 17.52
N GLY A 134 10.43 -8.10 16.38
CA GLY A 134 11.32 -7.26 15.60
C GLY A 134 11.89 -6.04 16.33
N HIS A 135 11.19 -5.44 17.30
CA HIS A 135 11.73 -4.34 18.10
C HIS A 135 12.80 -4.83 19.07
N THR A 136 12.52 -5.91 19.76
CA THR A 136 13.44 -6.51 20.74
C THR A 136 14.75 -6.95 20.07
N VAL A 137 14.68 -7.66 18.93
CA VAL A 137 15.91 -8.06 18.21
C VAL A 137 16.71 -6.88 17.68
N ALA A 138 16.05 -5.80 17.28
CA ALA A 138 16.73 -4.57 16.87
C ALA A 138 17.37 -3.83 18.05
N ASP A 139 16.71 -3.79 19.21
CA ASP A 139 17.23 -3.17 20.44
C ASP A 139 18.44 -3.96 21.00
N MET A 140 18.54 -5.26 20.73
CA MET A 140 19.72 -6.10 21.01
C MET A 140 20.89 -5.82 20.07
N GLY A 141 20.74 -4.94 19.08
CA GLY A 141 21.77 -4.58 18.11
C GLY A 141 21.90 -5.56 16.95
N LEU A 142 20.96 -6.48 16.76
CA LEU A 142 20.97 -7.44 15.66
C LEU A 142 20.45 -6.83 14.36
N LEU A 143 21.02 -7.25 13.22
CA LEU A 143 20.66 -6.73 11.91
C LEU A 143 19.33 -7.34 11.43
N LYS A 144 18.26 -6.56 11.54
CA LYS A 144 16.95 -6.86 10.97
C LYS A 144 16.81 -6.19 9.61
N MET A 145 16.73 -7.01 8.56
CA MET A 145 16.49 -6.55 7.19
C MET A 145 15.06 -6.83 6.77
N ASP A 146 14.39 -5.83 6.18
CA ASP A 146 13.03 -5.97 5.68
C ASP A 146 13.06 -6.14 4.15
N PHE A 147 12.73 -7.35 3.67
CA PHE A 147 12.63 -7.66 2.25
C PHE A 147 11.17 -7.58 1.81
N LEU A 148 10.76 -6.40 1.40
CA LEU A 148 9.38 -6.14 0.98
C LEU A 148 9.33 -5.96 -0.55
N GLY A 149 8.71 -6.94 -1.22
CA GLY A 149 8.49 -6.86 -2.66
C GLY A 149 7.35 -5.90 -3.01
N LEU A 150 7.53 -5.17 -4.10
CA LEU A 150 6.48 -4.33 -4.69
C LEU A 150 5.95 -4.99 -5.97
N ARG A 151 4.65 -5.28 -6.00
CA ARG A 151 3.97 -5.81 -7.20
C ARG A 151 4.16 -4.89 -8.42
N THR A 152 4.21 -3.59 -8.20
CA THR A 152 4.39 -2.58 -9.23
C THR A 152 5.66 -2.79 -10.06
N LEU A 153 6.75 -3.24 -9.44
CA LEU A 153 7.99 -3.56 -10.18
C LEU A 153 7.77 -4.71 -11.17
N THR A 154 6.99 -5.72 -10.79
CA THR A 154 6.60 -6.80 -11.70
C THR A 154 5.69 -6.29 -12.81
N VAL A 155 4.77 -5.37 -12.52
CA VAL A 155 3.92 -4.73 -13.54
C VAL A 155 4.76 -3.95 -14.54
N ILE A 156 5.71 -3.12 -14.08
CA ILE A 156 6.63 -2.38 -14.94
C ILE A 156 7.43 -3.33 -15.84
N SER A 157 8.02 -4.39 -15.25
CA SER A 157 8.79 -5.39 -16.01
C SER A 157 7.95 -6.09 -17.08
N LYS A 158 6.71 -6.49 -16.74
CA LYS A 158 5.78 -7.11 -17.72
C LYS A 158 5.34 -6.12 -18.81
N ALA A 159 5.06 -4.87 -18.45
CA ALA A 159 4.72 -3.83 -19.42
C ALA A 159 5.86 -3.61 -20.43
N LYS A 160 7.10 -3.51 -19.95
CA LYS A 160 8.29 -3.41 -20.81
C LYS A 160 8.43 -4.62 -21.74
N ALA A 161 8.20 -5.83 -21.23
CA ALA A 161 8.24 -7.04 -22.04
C ALA A 161 7.14 -7.03 -23.13
N ASN A 162 5.93 -6.56 -22.82
CA ASN A 162 4.86 -6.38 -23.79
C ASN A 162 5.23 -5.35 -24.88
N ILE A 163 5.81 -4.21 -24.47
CA ILE A 163 6.26 -3.13 -25.40
C ILE A 163 7.37 -3.67 -26.30
N LYS A 164 8.35 -4.37 -25.75
CA LYS A 164 9.43 -4.97 -26.51
C LYS A 164 8.90 -5.97 -27.54
N LYS A 165 7.92 -6.79 -27.14
CA LYS A 165 7.26 -7.77 -28.03
C LYS A 165 6.49 -7.10 -29.17
N ASN A 166 5.72 -6.04 -28.88
CA ASN A 166 4.79 -5.44 -29.84
C ASN A 166 5.46 -4.37 -30.72
N PHE A 167 6.45 -3.64 -30.20
CA PHE A 167 7.09 -2.50 -30.88
C PHE A 167 8.59 -2.68 -31.12
N GLY A 168 9.24 -3.70 -30.55
CA GLY A 168 10.70 -3.89 -30.63
C GLY A 168 11.50 -2.91 -29.76
N ILE A 169 10.84 -2.10 -28.93
CA ILE A 169 11.45 -1.05 -28.11
C ILE A 169 11.85 -1.64 -26.74
N ASP A 170 13.11 -1.47 -26.37
CA ASP A 170 13.65 -1.86 -25.06
C ASP A 170 13.75 -0.64 -24.16
N ILE A 171 12.75 -0.45 -23.31
CA ILE A 171 12.66 0.70 -22.40
C ILE A 171 13.60 0.48 -21.20
N LYS A 172 14.43 1.48 -20.91
CA LYS A 172 15.18 1.54 -19.66
C LYS A 172 14.49 2.51 -18.72
N GLU A 173 14.27 2.07 -17.47
CA GLU A 173 13.52 2.84 -16.48
C GLU A 173 14.19 4.19 -16.16
N GLU A 174 15.52 4.24 -16.20
CA GLU A 174 16.32 5.43 -15.96
C GLU A 174 16.24 6.47 -17.09
N GLU A 175 15.79 6.06 -18.28
CA GLU A 175 15.62 6.93 -19.45
C GLU A 175 14.21 7.54 -19.54
N ILE A 176 13.28 7.16 -18.65
CA ILE A 176 11.93 7.75 -18.62
C ILE A 176 12.00 9.19 -18.12
N PRO A 177 11.59 10.18 -18.94
CA PRO A 177 11.65 11.59 -18.55
C PRO A 177 10.58 11.91 -17.50
N PHE A 178 10.96 12.69 -16.47
CA PHE A 178 10.03 13.10 -15.42
C PHE A 178 9.40 14.47 -15.66
N ASP A 179 9.69 15.08 -16.77
CA ASP A 179 9.13 16.34 -17.24
C ASP A 179 8.18 16.17 -18.44
N ASP A 180 7.86 14.93 -18.81
CA ASP A 180 6.93 14.61 -19.90
C ASP A 180 5.52 15.12 -19.58
N PRO A 181 4.95 16.03 -20.41
CA PRO A 181 3.65 16.64 -20.16
C PRO A 181 2.49 15.64 -20.19
N GLU A 182 2.60 14.51 -20.91
CA GLU A 182 1.52 13.50 -20.95
C GLU A 182 1.36 12.79 -19.61
N ILE A 183 2.43 12.67 -18.81
CA ILE A 183 2.34 12.16 -17.42
C ILE A 183 1.42 13.06 -16.58
N PHE A 184 1.68 14.37 -16.61
CA PHE A 184 0.93 15.34 -15.80
C PHE A 184 -0.51 15.52 -16.29
N LYS A 185 -0.71 15.44 -17.60
CA LYS A 185 -2.04 15.45 -18.22
C LYS A 185 -2.86 14.23 -17.78
N LEU A 186 -2.27 13.04 -17.80
CA LEU A 186 -2.90 11.81 -17.27
C LEU A 186 -3.29 11.97 -15.79
N MET A 187 -2.38 12.46 -14.95
CA MET A 187 -2.66 12.67 -13.53
C MET A 187 -3.77 13.72 -13.32
N GLY A 188 -3.69 14.85 -14.03
CA GLY A 188 -4.67 15.94 -13.92
C GLY A 188 -6.06 15.58 -14.46
N SER A 189 -6.18 14.62 -15.38
CA SER A 189 -7.46 14.12 -15.87
C SER A 189 -8.18 13.23 -14.85
N GLY A 190 -7.43 12.58 -13.94
CA GLY A 190 -7.95 11.62 -12.97
C GLY A 190 -8.00 10.18 -13.48
N HIS A 191 -7.49 9.88 -14.67
CA HIS A 191 -7.37 8.51 -15.21
C HIS A 191 -6.19 7.75 -14.58
N THR A 192 -6.14 7.72 -13.24
CA THR A 192 -5.00 7.21 -12.46
C THR A 192 -5.12 5.74 -12.04
N ALA A 193 -6.16 5.04 -12.47
CA ALA A 193 -6.31 3.61 -12.19
C ALA A 193 -5.08 2.82 -12.70
N GLY A 194 -4.50 2.01 -11.84
CA GLY A 194 -3.27 1.26 -12.10
C GLY A 194 -1.99 2.07 -11.91
N VAL A 195 -2.03 3.40 -11.78
CA VAL A 195 -0.84 4.21 -11.47
C VAL A 195 -0.47 4.05 -9.99
N PHE A 196 0.78 3.74 -9.74
CA PHE A 196 1.27 3.41 -8.41
C PHE A 196 0.91 4.48 -7.37
N GLN A 197 0.32 4.07 -6.24
CA GLN A 197 -0.10 4.89 -5.10
C GLN A 197 -1.11 6.02 -5.37
N VAL A 198 -1.44 6.35 -6.61
CA VAL A 198 -2.35 7.47 -6.91
C VAL A 198 -3.72 7.04 -7.46
N GLU A 199 -4.06 5.76 -7.34
CA GLU A 199 -5.28 5.16 -7.90
C GLU A 199 -6.49 5.12 -6.94
N SER A 200 -6.32 5.37 -5.64
CA SER A 200 -7.47 5.40 -4.72
C SER A 200 -8.37 6.60 -5.00
N ALA A 201 -9.68 6.46 -4.81
CA ALA A 201 -10.65 7.51 -5.13
C ALA A 201 -10.29 8.87 -4.50
N GLY A 202 -9.87 8.88 -3.22
CA GLY A 202 -9.46 10.11 -2.56
C GLY A 202 -8.16 10.68 -3.14
N MET A 203 -7.17 9.85 -3.44
CA MET A 203 -5.91 10.29 -4.05
C MET A 203 -6.14 10.80 -5.48
N THR A 204 -6.97 10.12 -6.28
CA THR A 204 -7.38 10.56 -7.62
C THR A 204 -8.05 11.93 -7.57
N ALA A 205 -8.98 12.14 -6.63
CA ALA A 205 -9.62 13.44 -6.45
C ALA A 205 -8.60 14.54 -6.05
N THR A 206 -7.67 14.20 -5.18
CA THR A 206 -6.62 15.12 -4.71
C THR A 206 -5.68 15.51 -5.85
N ILE A 207 -5.15 14.55 -6.63
CA ILE A 207 -4.22 14.82 -7.73
C ILE A 207 -4.89 15.58 -8.88
N LYS A 208 -6.17 15.30 -9.13
CA LYS A 208 -6.99 16.04 -10.11
C LYS A 208 -7.18 17.50 -9.72
N ASN A 209 -7.37 17.78 -8.41
CA ASN A 209 -7.45 19.14 -7.89
C ASN A 209 -6.08 19.83 -7.88
N MET A 210 -5.03 19.10 -7.58
CA MET A 210 -3.65 19.59 -7.53
C MET A 210 -3.13 19.98 -8.89
N LYS A 211 -3.41 19.20 -9.95
CA LYS A 211 -2.89 19.39 -11.32
C LYS A 211 -1.36 19.54 -11.32
N PRO A 212 -0.62 18.51 -10.91
CA PRO A 212 0.84 18.59 -10.84
C PRO A 212 1.43 18.92 -12.21
N THR A 213 2.52 19.68 -12.22
CA THR A 213 3.27 20.07 -13.44
C THR A 213 4.74 19.72 -13.35
N GLU A 214 5.20 19.29 -12.17
CA GLU A 214 6.59 18.96 -11.90
C GLU A 214 6.71 17.74 -11.00
N TYR A 215 7.81 17.01 -11.10
CA TYR A 215 8.11 15.86 -10.27
C TYR A 215 8.03 16.17 -8.75
N LYS A 216 8.52 17.34 -8.32
CA LYS A 216 8.48 17.76 -6.91
C LYS A 216 7.06 17.78 -6.33
N HIS A 217 6.04 18.08 -7.14
CA HIS A 217 4.64 18.08 -6.72
C HIS A 217 4.16 16.66 -6.37
N VAL A 218 4.60 15.66 -7.15
CA VAL A 218 4.30 14.25 -6.90
C VAL A 218 5.01 13.77 -5.62
N VAL A 219 6.26 14.16 -5.42
CA VAL A 219 7.03 13.87 -4.19
C VAL A 219 6.31 14.42 -2.96
N ALA A 220 5.86 15.67 -3.02
CA ALA A 220 5.12 16.31 -1.92
C ALA A 220 3.76 15.63 -1.68
N LEU A 221 3.03 15.27 -2.74
CA LEU A 221 1.74 14.59 -2.63
C LEU A 221 1.85 13.26 -1.87
N ILE A 222 2.86 12.44 -2.19
CA ILE A 222 3.10 11.16 -1.49
C ILE A 222 3.38 11.38 0.00
N ALA A 223 4.12 12.43 0.33
CA ALA A 223 4.42 12.78 1.72
C ALA A 223 3.20 13.30 2.47
N LEU A 224 2.34 14.10 1.83
CA LEU A 224 1.22 14.80 2.43
C LEU A 224 -0.08 13.96 2.48
N TYR A 225 -0.32 13.05 1.51
CA TYR A 225 -1.57 12.31 1.45
C TYR A 225 -1.62 11.18 2.47
N ARG A 226 -1.84 11.53 3.74
CA ARG A 226 -1.94 10.62 4.89
C ARG A 226 -2.94 11.18 5.90
N PRO A 227 -3.58 10.35 6.76
CA PRO A 227 -4.63 10.80 7.69
C PRO A 227 -4.29 12.03 8.51
N GLY A 228 -3.05 12.14 9.01
CA GLY A 228 -2.60 13.28 9.80
C GLY A 228 -2.62 14.61 9.03
N PRO A 229 -1.77 14.77 7.97
CA PRO A 229 -1.75 16.01 7.19
C PRO A 229 -3.08 16.33 6.49
N LEU A 230 -3.86 15.31 6.11
CA LEU A 230 -5.21 15.51 5.56
C LEU A 230 -6.15 16.12 6.61
N GLY A 231 -6.16 15.58 7.83
CA GLY A 231 -6.99 16.09 8.93
C GLY A 231 -6.58 17.48 9.40
N ALA A 232 -5.29 17.83 9.29
CA ALA A 232 -4.77 19.16 9.60
C ALA A 232 -4.93 20.21 8.48
N GLY A 233 -5.56 19.85 7.34
CA GLY A 233 -5.75 20.76 6.21
C GLY A 233 -4.48 21.10 5.41
N MET A 234 -3.33 20.49 5.72
CA MET A 234 -2.04 20.78 5.07
C MET A 234 -2.07 20.49 3.56
N VAL A 235 -2.77 19.44 3.14
CA VAL A 235 -2.92 19.11 1.71
C VAL A 235 -3.61 20.23 0.95
N SER A 236 -4.70 20.76 1.50
CA SER A 236 -5.45 21.85 0.88
C SER A 236 -4.65 23.14 0.80
N SER A 237 -3.96 23.54 1.89
CA SER A 237 -3.07 24.71 1.91
C SER A 237 -1.92 24.57 0.91
N TYR A 238 -1.27 23.39 0.86
CA TYR A 238 -0.22 23.13 -0.14
C TYR A 238 -0.74 23.32 -1.57
N ILE A 239 -1.89 22.72 -1.91
CA ILE A 239 -2.49 22.81 -3.24
C ILE A 239 -2.89 24.25 -3.57
N ASN A 240 -3.44 24.98 -2.61
CA ASN A 240 -3.85 26.38 -2.81
C ASN A 240 -2.63 27.28 -3.08
N ARG A 241 -1.56 27.11 -2.32
CA ARG A 241 -0.30 27.86 -2.50
C ARG A 241 0.36 27.51 -3.83
N MET A 242 0.43 26.23 -4.17
CA MET A 242 0.95 25.76 -5.46
C MET A 242 0.19 26.34 -6.65
N ASN A 243 -1.14 26.47 -6.54
CA ASN A 243 -2.01 27.02 -7.56
C ASN A 243 -2.18 28.56 -7.49
N GLY A 244 -1.44 29.25 -6.62
CA GLY A 244 -1.51 30.71 -6.46
C GLY A 244 -2.81 31.23 -5.84
N LYS A 245 -3.62 30.39 -5.22
CA LYS A 245 -4.87 30.78 -4.54
C LYS A 245 -4.61 31.30 -3.11
N GLU A 246 -3.52 30.87 -2.51
CA GLU A 246 -2.99 31.39 -1.25
C GLU A 246 -1.52 31.81 -1.48
N PRO A 247 -1.02 32.84 -0.81
CA PRO A 247 0.38 33.22 -0.90
C PRO A 247 1.26 32.12 -0.28
N ALA A 248 2.43 31.87 -0.87
CA ALA A 248 3.45 31.04 -0.23
C ALA A 248 3.87 31.69 1.10
N VAL A 249 4.15 30.85 2.10
CA VAL A 249 4.66 31.35 3.39
C VAL A 249 6.17 31.53 3.27
N SER A 250 6.64 32.75 3.43
CA SER A 250 8.05 33.03 3.71
C SER A 250 8.18 33.43 5.16
N TYR A 251 9.12 32.81 5.87
CA TYR A 251 9.49 33.18 7.24
C TYR A 251 10.62 34.21 7.23
N ASP A 252 11.55 34.02 6.30
CA ASP A 252 12.72 34.87 6.06
C ASP A 252 13.29 34.43 4.69
N ASP A 253 13.67 35.38 3.85
CA ASP A 253 14.15 35.14 2.46
C ASP A 253 15.34 34.16 2.42
N ARG A 254 16.16 34.11 3.47
CA ARG A 254 17.31 33.19 3.60
C ARG A 254 16.90 31.71 3.74
N LEU A 255 15.63 31.43 4.06
CA LEU A 255 15.08 30.08 4.18
C LEU A 255 14.29 29.67 2.94
N ASP A 256 14.14 30.53 1.95
CA ASP A 256 13.37 30.25 0.74
C ASP A 256 14.01 29.14 -0.10
N ASP A 257 15.34 28.98 -0.08
CA ASP A 257 16.03 27.84 -0.71
C ASP A 257 15.62 26.47 -0.09
N ILE A 258 15.20 26.46 1.16
CA ILE A 258 14.79 25.26 1.88
C ILE A 258 13.29 24.99 1.71
N LEU A 259 12.47 26.03 1.84
CA LEU A 259 11.01 25.92 1.92
C LEU A 259 10.30 26.26 0.61
N GLY A 260 10.96 26.94 -0.33
CA GLY A 260 10.36 27.39 -1.58
C GLY A 260 9.89 26.24 -2.47
N GLU A 261 10.56 25.09 -2.46
CA GLU A 261 10.12 23.90 -3.23
C GLU A 261 8.74 23.39 -2.77
N THR A 262 8.33 23.70 -1.54
CA THR A 262 7.06 23.31 -0.92
C THR A 262 6.17 24.50 -0.58
N TYR A 263 6.40 25.64 -1.23
CA TYR A 263 5.61 26.87 -1.08
C TYR A 263 5.50 27.35 0.37
N GLY A 264 6.60 27.21 1.10
CA GLY A 264 6.69 27.57 2.54
C GLY A 264 6.04 26.55 3.49
N THR A 265 5.57 25.41 2.99
CA THR A 265 5.00 24.35 3.83
C THR A 265 6.11 23.39 4.29
N MET A 266 6.21 23.14 5.59
CA MET A 266 7.09 22.08 6.11
C MET A 266 6.49 20.70 5.79
N VAL A 267 7.12 19.95 4.91
CA VAL A 267 6.69 18.62 4.45
C VAL A 267 7.69 17.54 4.87
N TYR A 268 8.98 17.87 4.83
CA TYR A 268 10.05 16.90 4.98
C TYR A 268 10.87 17.10 6.23
N GLN A 269 11.29 15.99 6.84
CA GLN A 269 12.23 16.01 7.99
C GLN A 269 13.53 16.74 7.64
N GLU A 270 13.99 16.57 6.41
CA GLU A 270 15.18 17.19 5.87
C GLU A 270 15.11 18.72 5.84
N GLN A 271 13.93 19.30 5.62
CA GLN A 271 13.72 20.74 5.66
C GLN A 271 13.97 21.28 7.10
N VAL A 272 13.43 20.62 8.10
CA VAL A 272 13.65 21.02 9.51
C VAL A 272 15.10 20.86 9.92
N MET A 273 15.78 19.80 9.42
CA MET A 273 17.23 19.65 9.64
C MET A 273 18.02 20.80 9.03
N LEU A 274 17.73 21.16 7.78
CA LEU A 274 18.43 22.26 7.11
C LEU A 274 18.17 23.60 7.80
N ILE A 275 16.93 23.88 8.21
CA ILE A 275 16.60 25.09 8.98
C ILE A 275 17.40 25.13 10.28
N SER A 276 17.49 24.02 11.02
CA SER A 276 18.27 24.01 12.27
C SER A 276 19.76 24.25 12.03
N VAL A 277 20.31 23.82 10.91
CA VAL A 277 21.72 24.09 10.56
C VAL A 277 21.90 25.55 10.13
N GLU A 278 21.11 26.00 9.15
CA GLU A 278 21.27 27.34 8.53
C GLU A 278 20.86 28.48 9.49
N MET A 279 19.70 28.33 10.14
CA MET A 279 19.18 29.36 11.02
C MET A 279 19.80 29.30 12.41
N CYS A 280 19.92 28.10 13.00
CA CYS A 280 20.24 27.95 14.40
C CYS A 280 21.69 27.52 14.66
N GLY A 281 22.47 27.23 13.61
CA GLY A 281 23.88 26.86 13.73
C GLY A 281 24.15 25.48 14.31
N PHE A 282 23.18 24.58 14.29
CA PHE A 282 23.41 23.17 14.65
C PHE A 282 24.42 22.55 13.71
N SER A 283 25.30 21.72 14.22
CA SER A 283 26.01 20.79 13.34
C SER A 283 25.06 19.78 12.72
N LYS A 284 25.43 19.15 11.59
CA LYS A 284 24.60 18.11 10.95
C LYS A 284 24.31 16.93 11.88
N GLY A 285 25.27 16.59 12.76
CA GLY A 285 25.11 15.52 13.76
C GLY A 285 24.11 15.88 14.86
N GLU A 286 24.16 17.11 15.37
CA GLU A 286 23.20 17.62 16.35
C GLU A 286 21.80 17.74 15.73
N SER A 287 21.69 18.27 14.53
CA SER A 287 20.43 18.33 13.80
C SER A 287 19.79 16.93 13.64
N ASP A 288 20.58 15.91 13.30
CA ASP A 288 20.10 14.53 13.24
C ASP A 288 19.63 14.01 14.61
N SER A 289 20.44 14.17 15.62
CA SER A 289 20.19 13.56 16.94
C SER A 289 19.14 14.29 17.76
N ARG A 290 19.15 15.64 17.75
CA ARG A 290 18.31 16.50 18.61
C ARG A 290 17.01 16.94 17.94
N ILE A 291 16.97 16.99 16.59
CA ILE A 291 15.81 17.45 15.82
C ILE A 291 15.19 16.27 15.07
N ARG A 292 15.88 15.70 14.04
CA ARG A 292 15.29 14.70 13.16
C ARG A 292 14.83 13.44 13.89
N LYS A 293 15.65 12.84 14.75
CA LYS A 293 15.29 11.62 15.47
C LYS A 293 14.06 11.78 16.37
N PRO A 294 13.95 12.84 17.23
CA PRO A 294 12.72 13.11 17.97
C PRO A 294 11.51 13.35 17.08
N VAL A 295 11.65 14.13 16.01
CA VAL A 295 10.59 14.39 15.01
C VAL A 295 10.15 13.07 14.35
N ALA A 296 11.08 12.28 13.82
CA ALA A 296 10.78 11.01 13.16
C ALA A 296 10.10 10.00 14.09
N LYS A 297 10.48 9.97 15.36
CA LYS A 297 9.88 9.11 16.40
C LYS A 297 8.61 9.70 17.02
N LYS A 298 8.17 10.90 16.59
CA LYS A 298 7.02 11.63 17.14
C LYS A 298 7.11 11.84 18.67
N LYS A 299 8.33 12.02 19.16
CA LYS A 299 8.63 12.23 20.57
C LYS A 299 8.84 13.72 20.87
N ILE A 300 7.77 14.52 20.72
CA ILE A 300 7.79 15.98 20.90
C ILE A 300 8.42 16.39 22.23
N LYS A 301 8.18 15.63 23.31
CA LYS A 301 8.81 15.89 24.61
C LYS A 301 10.34 15.91 24.55
N LEU A 302 10.97 15.11 23.70
CA LEU A 302 12.42 15.12 23.56
C LEU A 302 12.96 16.39 22.88
N LEU A 303 12.15 17.07 22.05
CA LEU A 303 12.52 18.35 21.45
C LEU A 303 12.61 19.46 22.50
N THR A 304 11.75 19.40 23.52
CA THR A 304 11.64 20.48 24.53
C THR A 304 12.37 20.18 25.83
N SER A 305 12.62 18.91 26.17
CA SER A 305 13.18 18.53 27.50
C SER A 305 14.57 17.90 27.45
N THR A 306 15.18 17.74 26.28
CA THR A 306 16.54 17.22 26.19
C THR A 306 17.53 18.31 26.60
N VAL A 307 18.23 18.10 27.71
CA VAL A 307 19.26 18.98 28.20
C VAL A 307 20.62 18.48 27.71
N LEU A 308 21.46 19.39 27.24
CA LEU A 308 22.87 19.16 26.96
C LEU A 308 23.69 19.74 28.07
N HIS A 309 24.68 18.97 28.51
CA HIS A 309 25.72 19.38 29.43
C HIS A 309 26.96 19.71 28.58
N TRP A 310 27.36 20.97 28.61
CA TRP A 310 28.56 21.44 27.93
C TRP A 310 29.80 21.26 28.82
N GLU A 311 30.99 21.17 28.20
CA GLU A 311 32.26 21.04 28.92
C GLU A 311 32.55 22.22 29.86
N ASP A 312 31.95 23.40 29.61
CA ASP A 312 32.04 24.58 30.46
C ASP A 312 31.11 24.54 31.69
N GLY A 313 30.36 23.44 31.85
CA GLY A 313 29.42 23.23 32.96
C GLY A 313 28.05 23.90 32.77
N SER A 314 27.77 24.49 31.60
CA SER A 314 26.45 25.04 31.29
C SER A 314 25.49 23.96 30.76
N ASP A 315 24.22 24.12 31.07
CA ASP A 315 23.12 23.28 30.57
C ASP A 315 22.33 24.09 29.57
N GLU A 316 22.03 23.46 28.40
CA GLU A 316 21.25 24.08 27.35
C GLU A 316 20.22 23.10 26.81
N THR A 317 18.94 23.50 26.74
CA THR A 317 17.91 22.69 26.07
C THR A 317 18.01 22.78 24.54
N THR A 318 17.39 21.85 23.82
CA THR A 318 17.31 21.95 22.36
C THR A 318 16.62 23.26 21.93
N TYR A 319 15.62 23.70 22.68
CA TYR A 319 14.94 24.97 22.43
C TYR A 319 15.84 26.18 22.65
N ASP A 320 16.62 26.21 23.77
CA ASP A 320 17.54 27.32 24.04
C ASP A 320 18.61 27.43 22.95
N HIS A 321 19.18 26.29 22.55
CA HIS A 321 20.16 26.25 21.46
C HIS A 321 19.55 26.76 20.13
N TRP A 322 18.31 26.37 19.83
CA TRP A 322 17.58 26.87 18.68
C TRP A 322 17.42 28.38 18.71
N MET A 323 16.93 28.92 19.81
CA MET A 323 16.69 30.36 19.96
C MET A 323 17.97 31.17 19.95
N ASN A 324 18.98 30.74 20.75
CA ASN A 324 20.26 31.44 20.86
C ASN A 324 21.03 31.42 19.54
N GLY A 325 21.02 30.27 18.84
CA GLY A 325 21.66 30.11 17.54
C GLY A 325 21.01 31.00 16.47
N ALA A 326 19.68 31.03 16.41
CA ALA A 326 18.94 31.89 15.47
C ALA A 326 19.26 33.38 15.69
N ILE A 327 19.25 33.87 16.96
CA ILE A 327 19.59 35.25 17.28
C ILE A 327 21.05 35.56 16.91
N LYS A 328 21.97 34.64 17.20
CA LYS A 328 23.39 34.79 16.83
C LYS A 328 23.58 34.90 15.32
N ASN A 329 22.74 34.25 14.54
CA ASN A 329 22.73 34.28 13.06
C ASN A 329 21.83 35.42 12.51
N ASN A 330 21.51 36.43 13.32
CA ASN A 330 20.74 37.61 12.94
C ASN A 330 19.31 37.34 12.47
N TYR A 331 18.65 36.29 12.96
CA TYR A 331 17.21 36.11 12.85
C TYR A 331 16.50 36.76 14.04
N THR A 332 15.27 37.23 13.82
CA THR A 332 14.50 37.80 14.93
C THR A 332 13.95 36.69 15.83
N ARG A 333 13.72 37.03 17.10
CA ARG A 333 13.13 36.08 18.06
C ARG A 333 11.75 35.60 17.61
N GLU A 334 10.96 36.47 17.00
CA GLU A 334 9.62 36.20 16.50
C GLU A 334 9.65 35.16 15.39
N VAL A 335 10.57 35.30 14.44
CA VAL A 335 10.76 34.34 13.36
C VAL A 335 11.21 32.98 13.90
N ALA A 336 12.21 32.98 14.79
CA ALA A 336 12.73 31.77 15.41
C ALA A 336 11.65 31.01 16.21
N GLN A 337 10.83 31.73 16.98
CA GLN A 337 9.74 31.18 17.78
C GLN A 337 8.64 30.61 16.86
N LYS A 338 8.23 31.36 15.84
CA LYS A 338 7.20 30.91 14.92
C LYS A 338 7.60 29.60 14.20
N ILE A 339 8.84 29.54 13.71
CA ILE A 339 9.33 28.33 13.05
C ILE A 339 9.41 27.17 14.05
N TRP A 340 9.82 27.42 15.29
CA TRP A 340 9.84 26.39 16.33
C TRP A 340 8.45 25.81 16.62
N ASP A 341 7.44 26.66 16.75
CA ASP A 341 6.05 26.24 16.98
C ASP A 341 5.53 25.42 15.81
N ASP A 342 5.81 25.83 14.59
CA ASP A 342 5.45 25.09 13.37
C ASP A 342 6.21 23.75 13.28
N VAL A 343 7.46 23.66 13.75
CA VAL A 343 8.23 22.40 13.85
C VAL A 343 7.60 21.45 14.87
N LEU A 344 7.11 21.94 16.00
CA LEU A 344 6.43 21.10 16.99
C LEU A 344 5.13 20.50 16.44
N GLU A 345 4.35 21.28 15.71
CA GLU A 345 3.15 20.81 15.02
C GLU A 345 3.50 19.80 13.93
N PHE A 346 4.48 20.14 13.09
CA PHE A 346 4.99 19.30 12.00
C PHE A 346 5.54 17.96 12.51
N ALA A 347 6.12 17.88 13.70
CA ALA A 347 6.69 16.65 14.26
C ALA A 347 5.70 15.48 14.26
N SER A 348 4.40 15.75 14.37
CA SER A 348 3.34 14.72 14.28
C SER A 348 3.17 14.15 12.87
N TYR A 349 3.59 14.89 11.83
CA TYR A 349 3.31 14.62 10.42
C TYR A 349 4.55 14.47 9.54
N ALA A 350 5.73 14.67 10.10
CA ALA A 350 7.01 14.64 9.40
C ALA A 350 7.20 13.41 8.50
N PHE A 351 7.75 13.63 7.30
CA PHE A 351 8.03 12.56 6.35
C PHE A 351 9.47 12.63 5.83
N ASN A 352 10.04 11.48 5.54
CA ASN A 352 11.36 11.39 4.92
C ASN A 352 11.27 11.68 3.42
N LYS A 353 11.99 12.69 2.92
CA LYS A 353 11.98 13.12 1.52
C LYS A 353 12.51 12.05 0.59
N SER A 354 13.58 11.36 0.99
CA SER A 354 14.19 10.30 0.17
C SER A 354 13.21 9.17 -0.08
N HIS A 355 12.38 8.81 0.91
CA HIS A 355 11.35 7.79 0.76
C HIS A 355 10.27 8.24 -0.23
N SER A 356 9.71 9.45 -0.07
CA SER A 356 8.69 9.94 -1.02
C SER A 356 9.24 10.12 -2.42
N ALA A 357 10.49 10.58 -2.58
CA ALA A 357 11.14 10.71 -3.87
C ALA A 357 11.30 9.35 -4.56
N GLY A 358 11.80 8.32 -3.85
CA GLY A 358 11.92 6.98 -4.41
C GLY A 358 10.58 6.39 -4.88
N TYR A 359 9.50 6.64 -4.12
CA TYR A 359 8.17 6.21 -4.53
C TYR A 359 7.58 7.06 -5.66
N ALA A 360 7.88 8.36 -5.71
CA ALA A 360 7.47 9.23 -6.80
C ALA A 360 8.08 8.80 -8.14
N ILE A 361 9.30 8.24 -8.16
CA ILE A 361 9.87 7.62 -9.37
C ILE A 361 8.94 6.56 -9.94
N LEU A 362 8.43 5.65 -9.10
CA LEU A 362 7.49 4.61 -9.53
C LEU A 362 6.14 5.18 -10.00
N VAL A 363 5.69 6.28 -9.39
CA VAL A 363 4.49 7.00 -9.87
C VAL A 363 4.73 7.51 -11.30
N MET A 364 5.87 8.19 -11.52
CA MET A 364 6.20 8.75 -12.84
C MET A 364 6.35 7.65 -13.89
N GLN A 365 7.09 6.58 -13.58
CA GLN A 365 7.28 5.44 -14.49
C GLN A 365 5.96 4.76 -14.85
N THR A 366 5.09 4.51 -13.87
CA THR A 366 3.80 3.87 -14.10
C THR A 366 2.83 4.77 -14.85
N ALA A 367 2.85 6.08 -14.58
CA ALA A 367 2.04 7.05 -15.31
C ALA A 367 2.51 7.22 -16.76
N TRP A 368 3.84 7.26 -16.99
CA TRP A 368 4.43 7.33 -18.31
C TRP A 368 4.07 6.09 -19.15
N LEU A 369 4.26 4.89 -18.60
CA LEU A 369 3.90 3.64 -19.26
C LEU A 369 2.41 3.61 -19.63
N LYS A 370 1.53 4.08 -18.74
CA LYS A 370 0.10 4.16 -19.01
C LYS A 370 -0.24 5.20 -20.07
N ALA A 371 0.42 6.36 -20.07
CA ALA A 371 0.17 7.43 -21.02
C ALA A 371 0.58 7.05 -22.44
N HIS A 372 1.76 6.42 -22.61
CA HIS A 372 2.33 6.13 -23.92
C HIS A 372 2.01 4.73 -24.44
N TYR A 373 1.79 3.74 -23.55
CA TYR A 373 1.55 2.33 -23.90
C TYR A 373 0.39 1.75 -23.08
N PRO A 374 -0.82 2.33 -23.22
CA PRO A 374 -1.95 1.99 -22.34
C PRO A 374 -2.36 0.52 -22.44
N HIS A 375 -2.30 -0.11 -23.62
CA HIS A 375 -2.66 -1.51 -23.78
C HIS A 375 -1.65 -2.43 -23.10
N GLU A 376 -0.36 -2.21 -23.33
CA GLU A 376 0.75 -2.99 -22.77
C GLU A 376 0.79 -2.86 -21.25
N TYR A 377 0.58 -1.64 -20.75
CA TYR A 377 0.59 -1.36 -19.32
C TYR A 377 -0.63 -2.00 -18.62
N MET A 378 -1.84 -1.79 -19.14
CA MET A 378 -3.05 -2.33 -18.51
C MET A 378 -3.14 -3.85 -18.63
N ALA A 379 -2.60 -4.47 -19.68
CA ALA A 379 -2.43 -5.91 -19.76
C ALA A 379 -1.53 -6.43 -18.62
N ALA A 380 -0.43 -5.76 -18.34
CA ALA A 380 0.47 -6.10 -17.22
C ALA A 380 -0.21 -5.92 -15.85
N VAL A 381 -0.97 -4.83 -15.66
CA VAL A 381 -1.76 -4.58 -14.44
C VAL A 381 -2.78 -5.71 -14.22
N LEU A 382 -3.62 -6.00 -15.21
CA LEU A 382 -4.65 -7.05 -15.13
C LEU A 382 -4.03 -8.43 -14.86
N THR A 383 -2.93 -8.76 -15.54
CA THR A 383 -2.17 -10.00 -15.31
C THR A 383 -1.70 -10.12 -13.86
N SER A 384 -1.24 -9.03 -13.25
CA SER A 384 -0.77 -9.03 -11.85
C SER A 384 -1.88 -9.35 -10.83
N TYR A 385 -3.12 -9.26 -11.25
CA TYR A 385 -4.31 -9.56 -10.44
C TYR A 385 -5.03 -10.84 -10.84
N THR A 386 -4.44 -11.68 -11.71
CA THR A 386 -4.99 -13.01 -12.04
C THR A 386 -5.32 -13.77 -10.75
N GLY A 387 -6.52 -14.39 -10.71
CA GLY A 387 -7.04 -15.07 -9.52
C GLY A 387 -7.76 -14.17 -8.49
N LYS A 388 -7.77 -12.83 -8.68
CA LYS A 388 -8.47 -11.87 -7.83
C LYS A 388 -9.61 -11.19 -8.59
N THR A 389 -10.74 -11.87 -8.69
CA THR A 389 -11.89 -11.46 -9.52
C THR A 389 -12.33 -10.02 -9.31
N ASP A 390 -12.48 -9.58 -8.04
CA ASP A 390 -12.91 -8.21 -7.73
C ASP A 390 -11.95 -7.16 -8.29
N LYS A 391 -10.63 -7.44 -8.27
CA LYS A 391 -9.62 -6.55 -8.82
C LYS A 391 -9.64 -6.53 -10.34
N ILE A 392 -9.81 -7.70 -10.97
CA ILE A 392 -9.97 -7.79 -12.43
C ILE A 392 -11.19 -6.97 -12.88
N VAL A 393 -12.34 -7.14 -12.24
CA VAL A 393 -13.56 -6.37 -12.53
C VAL A 393 -13.31 -4.86 -12.40
N HIS A 394 -12.65 -4.46 -11.32
CA HIS A 394 -12.30 -3.04 -11.09
C HIS A 394 -11.45 -2.47 -12.23
N TYR A 395 -10.36 -3.15 -12.62
CA TYR A 395 -9.47 -2.63 -13.66
C TYR A 395 -10.04 -2.75 -15.08
N VAL A 396 -10.88 -3.77 -15.35
CA VAL A 396 -11.64 -3.83 -16.61
C VAL A 396 -12.60 -2.65 -16.73
N SER A 397 -13.30 -2.30 -15.64
CA SER A 397 -14.17 -1.12 -15.62
C SER A 397 -13.37 0.17 -15.81
N ALA A 398 -12.22 0.28 -15.17
CA ALA A 398 -11.32 1.42 -15.33
C ALA A 398 -10.80 1.55 -16.77
N CYS A 399 -10.38 0.46 -17.40
CA CYS A 399 -9.98 0.45 -18.81
C CYS A 399 -11.09 1.00 -19.71
N ARG A 400 -12.33 0.54 -19.51
CA ARG A 400 -13.49 1.03 -20.30
C ARG A 400 -13.73 2.52 -20.10
N HIS A 401 -13.64 2.99 -18.86
CA HIS A 401 -13.77 4.42 -18.53
C HIS A 401 -12.66 5.25 -19.19
N ASP A 402 -11.45 4.71 -19.27
CA ASP A 402 -10.28 5.37 -19.84
C ASP A 402 -10.20 5.20 -21.38
N GLY A 403 -11.22 4.60 -22.01
CA GLY A 403 -11.25 4.38 -23.45
C GLY A 403 -10.30 3.28 -23.95
N ILE A 404 -9.82 2.41 -23.07
CA ILE A 404 -8.96 1.27 -23.39
C ILE A 404 -9.84 0.04 -23.61
N PRO A 405 -9.97 -0.50 -24.83
CA PRO A 405 -10.79 -1.67 -25.10
C PRO A 405 -10.27 -2.91 -24.37
N VAL A 406 -11.18 -3.65 -23.72
CA VAL A 406 -10.88 -4.97 -23.16
C VAL A 406 -11.68 -6.00 -23.96
N LEU A 407 -10.95 -6.81 -24.74
CA LEU A 407 -11.51 -7.82 -25.63
C LEU A 407 -11.86 -9.07 -24.85
N SER A 408 -12.96 -9.72 -25.20
CA SER A 408 -13.41 -10.98 -24.60
C SER A 408 -12.32 -12.05 -24.67
N PRO A 409 -12.29 -13.01 -23.72
CA PRO A 409 -11.42 -14.17 -23.89
C PRO A 409 -11.81 -14.97 -25.13
N ASP A 410 -10.83 -15.62 -25.74
CA ASP A 410 -11.05 -16.48 -26.91
C ASP A 410 -10.10 -17.68 -26.88
N VAL A 411 -10.62 -18.90 -27.07
CA VAL A 411 -9.79 -20.11 -27.02
C VAL A 411 -8.76 -20.14 -28.14
N ASN A 412 -8.99 -19.41 -29.24
CA ASN A 412 -8.13 -19.35 -30.40
C ASN A 412 -7.13 -18.21 -30.40
N GLU A 413 -7.37 -17.14 -29.58
CA GLU A 413 -6.52 -15.95 -29.58
C GLU A 413 -5.87 -15.66 -28.21
N SER A 414 -6.58 -15.96 -27.12
CA SER A 414 -6.10 -15.61 -25.79
C SER A 414 -4.85 -16.38 -25.39
N GLY A 415 -3.95 -15.67 -24.70
CA GLY A 415 -2.87 -16.30 -23.96
C GLY A 415 -3.33 -16.73 -22.56
N THR A 416 -2.41 -17.30 -21.79
CA THR A 416 -2.64 -17.62 -20.38
C THR A 416 -2.91 -16.35 -19.59
N GLU A 417 -2.08 -15.31 -19.79
CA GLU A 417 -2.18 -13.98 -19.19
C GLU A 417 -2.92 -13.00 -20.10
N PHE A 418 -3.29 -11.83 -19.57
CA PHE A 418 -3.79 -10.72 -20.39
C PHE A 418 -2.71 -10.27 -21.36
N THR A 419 -3.07 -10.05 -22.61
CA THR A 419 -2.13 -9.66 -23.67
C THR A 419 -2.55 -8.34 -24.33
N ALA A 420 -1.56 -7.49 -24.62
CA ALA A 420 -1.80 -6.27 -25.38
C ALA A 420 -1.84 -6.60 -26.88
N THR A 421 -2.86 -6.11 -27.57
CA THR A 421 -3.05 -6.18 -29.02
C THR A 421 -3.18 -4.76 -29.59
N LYS A 422 -3.16 -4.63 -30.91
CA LYS A 422 -3.43 -3.33 -31.56
C LYS A 422 -4.83 -2.78 -31.25
N GLU A 423 -5.80 -3.67 -31.02
CA GLU A 423 -7.20 -3.33 -30.80
C GLU A 423 -7.54 -3.08 -29.33
N GLY A 424 -6.69 -3.48 -28.39
CA GLY A 424 -6.93 -3.35 -26.95
C GLY A 424 -6.24 -4.44 -26.15
N VAL A 425 -6.75 -4.68 -24.95
CA VAL A 425 -6.26 -5.73 -24.05
C VAL A 425 -7.12 -6.98 -24.21
N ARG A 426 -6.55 -8.07 -24.71
CA ARG A 426 -7.20 -9.37 -24.79
C ARG A 426 -7.24 -10.04 -23.41
N PHE A 427 -8.41 -10.49 -23.00
CA PHE A 427 -8.60 -11.19 -21.71
C PHE A 427 -7.86 -12.53 -21.72
N GLY A 428 -7.01 -12.78 -20.71
CA GLY A 428 -6.27 -14.03 -20.56
C GLY A 428 -7.15 -15.18 -20.05
N LEU A 429 -6.93 -16.41 -20.55
CA LEU A 429 -7.72 -17.58 -20.16
C LEU A 429 -7.66 -17.85 -18.65
N ALA A 430 -6.49 -17.72 -18.02
CA ALA A 430 -6.34 -17.89 -16.56
C ALA A 430 -7.01 -16.77 -15.73
N GLY A 431 -7.47 -15.70 -16.35
CA GLY A 431 -8.30 -14.66 -15.72
C GLY A 431 -9.75 -15.07 -15.52
N ILE A 432 -10.23 -16.10 -16.23
CA ILE A 432 -11.58 -16.63 -16.13
C ILE A 432 -11.73 -17.42 -14.83
N ARG A 433 -12.78 -17.12 -14.06
CA ARG A 433 -13.04 -17.84 -12.81
C ARG A 433 -13.23 -19.34 -13.08
N GLY A 434 -12.43 -20.16 -12.43
CA GLY A 434 -12.47 -21.62 -12.59
C GLY A 434 -11.53 -22.16 -13.66
N VAL A 435 -10.84 -21.31 -14.41
CA VAL A 435 -9.80 -21.71 -15.39
C VAL A 435 -8.43 -21.43 -14.77
N GLY A 436 -7.70 -22.49 -14.45
CA GLY A 436 -6.35 -22.39 -13.88
C GLY A 436 -5.28 -22.19 -14.96
N THR A 437 -4.08 -21.79 -14.53
CA THR A 437 -2.93 -21.58 -15.42
C THR A 437 -2.58 -22.86 -16.20
N GLY A 438 -2.62 -24.04 -15.57
CA GLY A 438 -2.36 -25.33 -16.23
C GLY A 438 -3.36 -25.64 -17.35
N VAL A 439 -4.64 -25.41 -17.08
CA VAL A 439 -5.71 -25.57 -18.10
C VAL A 439 -5.49 -24.61 -19.27
N ALA A 440 -5.22 -23.35 -19.00
CA ALA A 440 -4.95 -22.37 -20.05
C ALA A 440 -3.75 -22.77 -20.91
N GLN A 441 -2.68 -23.29 -20.30
CA GLN A 441 -1.51 -23.78 -21.01
C GLN A 441 -1.82 -25.00 -21.88
N ALA A 442 -2.64 -25.95 -21.39
CA ALA A 442 -3.06 -27.12 -22.16
C ALA A 442 -3.90 -26.72 -23.40
N ILE A 443 -4.84 -25.79 -23.25
CA ILE A 443 -5.62 -25.23 -24.35
C ILE A 443 -4.70 -24.59 -25.42
N ILE A 444 -3.74 -23.80 -24.98
CA ILE A 444 -2.79 -23.11 -25.88
C ILE A 444 -1.91 -24.14 -26.61
N ALA A 445 -1.38 -25.13 -25.89
CA ALA A 445 -0.55 -26.18 -26.49
C ALA A 445 -1.29 -26.97 -27.58
N GLU A 446 -2.55 -27.36 -27.34
CA GLU A 446 -3.38 -28.03 -28.30
C GLU A 446 -3.71 -27.17 -29.53
N ARG A 447 -3.98 -25.88 -29.29
CA ARG A 447 -4.17 -24.91 -30.38
C ARG A 447 -2.92 -24.75 -31.24
N GLU A 448 -1.74 -24.70 -30.64
CA GLU A 448 -0.46 -24.56 -31.36
C GLU A 448 -0.11 -25.83 -32.14
N ALA A 449 -0.44 -27.02 -31.64
CA ALA A 449 -0.17 -28.29 -32.27
C ALA A 449 -1.15 -28.61 -33.41
N GLY A 450 -2.46 -28.39 -33.19
CA GLY A 450 -3.55 -28.83 -34.10
C GLY A 450 -4.27 -27.68 -34.83
N GLY A 451 -3.82 -26.43 -34.68
CA GLY A 451 -4.47 -25.25 -35.23
C GLY A 451 -5.70 -24.79 -34.44
N PRO A 452 -6.38 -23.71 -34.87
CA PRO A 452 -7.55 -23.16 -34.21
C PRO A 452 -8.67 -24.16 -34.01
N PHE A 453 -9.33 -24.09 -32.84
CA PHE A 453 -10.53 -24.88 -32.56
C PHE A 453 -11.70 -24.40 -33.42
N LYS A 454 -12.30 -25.31 -34.20
CA LYS A 454 -13.39 -24.99 -35.13
C LYS A 454 -14.76 -24.99 -34.46
N THR A 455 -14.95 -25.89 -33.49
CA THR A 455 -16.20 -26.09 -32.77
C THR A 455 -15.93 -26.47 -31.33
N LEU A 456 -16.98 -26.46 -30.49
CA LEU A 456 -16.89 -26.98 -29.12
C LEU A 456 -16.55 -28.47 -29.09
N HIS A 457 -17.04 -29.27 -30.06
CA HIS A 457 -16.69 -30.70 -30.19
C HIS A 457 -15.21 -30.90 -30.48
N ASP A 458 -14.67 -30.21 -31.48
CA ASP A 458 -13.24 -30.22 -31.79
C ASP A 458 -12.36 -29.87 -30.57
N PHE A 459 -12.83 -28.94 -29.72
CA PHE A 459 -12.17 -28.60 -28.47
C PHE A 459 -12.20 -29.76 -27.47
N VAL A 460 -13.36 -30.37 -27.24
CA VAL A 460 -13.54 -31.46 -26.27
C VAL A 460 -12.78 -32.72 -26.70
N GLU A 461 -12.71 -33.01 -27.98
CA GLU A 461 -11.95 -34.16 -28.53
C GLU A 461 -10.43 -33.97 -28.38
N ARG A 462 -9.92 -32.74 -28.47
CA ARG A 462 -8.49 -32.47 -28.49
C ARG A 462 -7.91 -32.15 -27.13
N VAL A 463 -8.65 -31.41 -26.27
CA VAL A 463 -8.16 -31.01 -24.95
C VAL A 463 -8.48 -32.06 -23.91
N ASP A 464 -7.46 -32.61 -23.26
CA ASP A 464 -7.59 -33.64 -22.23
C ASP A 464 -8.65 -33.29 -21.17
N SER A 465 -9.63 -34.16 -20.99
CA SER A 465 -10.74 -34.01 -20.04
C SER A 465 -10.29 -33.91 -18.58
N SER A 466 -9.11 -34.46 -18.25
CA SER A 466 -8.49 -34.30 -16.93
C SER A 466 -8.06 -32.83 -16.66
N GLN A 467 -7.75 -32.08 -17.69
CA GLN A 467 -7.38 -30.67 -17.65
C GLN A 467 -8.61 -29.78 -17.83
N ALA A 468 -9.45 -30.03 -18.84
CA ALA A 468 -10.62 -29.22 -19.15
C ALA A 468 -11.93 -29.96 -18.82
N ASN A 469 -12.19 -30.16 -17.52
CA ASN A 469 -13.43 -30.78 -17.06
C ASN A 469 -14.67 -29.91 -17.35
N ARG A 470 -15.88 -30.47 -17.20
CA ARG A 470 -17.17 -29.80 -17.42
C ARG A 470 -17.26 -28.41 -16.86
N ARG A 471 -16.82 -28.16 -15.58
CA ARG A 471 -16.89 -26.87 -14.95
C ARG A 471 -16.00 -25.81 -15.62
N VAL A 472 -14.85 -26.24 -16.11
CA VAL A 472 -13.95 -25.40 -16.89
C VAL A 472 -14.59 -24.99 -18.20
N ILE A 473 -15.14 -25.97 -18.96
CA ILE A 473 -15.81 -25.74 -20.25
C ILE A 473 -17.01 -24.79 -20.07
N GLU A 474 -17.86 -25.03 -19.06
CA GLU A 474 -18.96 -24.11 -18.73
C GLU A 474 -18.47 -22.69 -18.43
N SER A 475 -17.36 -22.56 -17.71
CA SER A 475 -16.77 -21.25 -17.38
C SER A 475 -16.26 -20.53 -18.63
N LEU A 476 -15.61 -21.25 -19.53
CA LEU A 476 -15.16 -20.74 -20.84
C LEU A 476 -16.34 -20.28 -21.70
N ILE A 477 -17.42 -21.09 -21.81
CA ILE A 477 -18.62 -20.73 -22.56
C ILE A 477 -19.28 -19.48 -21.99
N LYS A 478 -19.49 -19.45 -20.66
CA LYS A 478 -20.08 -18.29 -19.95
C LYS A 478 -19.27 -17.01 -20.13
N ALA A 479 -17.93 -17.12 -20.16
CA ALA A 479 -17.02 -16.01 -20.42
C ALA A 479 -17.00 -15.55 -21.89
N GLY A 480 -17.54 -16.35 -22.83
CA GLY A 480 -17.55 -16.06 -24.25
C GLY A 480 -16.29 -16.49 -24.99
N ALA A 481 -15.51 -17.40 -24.39
CA ALA A 481 -14.25 -17.85 -24.97
C ALA A 481 -14.42 -18.67 -26.29
N PHE A 482 -15.63 -19.09 -26.63
CA PHE A 482 -15.99 -19.80 -27.87
C PHE A 482 -16.81 -18.95 -28.85
N ASP A 483 -17.01 -17.64 -28.59
CA ASP A 483 -17.86 -16.80 -29.46
C ASP A 483 -17.35 -16.74 -30.90
N SER A 484 -16.04 -16.86 -31.12
CA SER A 484 -15.40 -16.91 -32.44
C SER A 484 -15.79 -18.19 -33.26
N THR A 485 -16.30 -19.24 -32.63
CA THR A 485 -16.76 -20.44 -33.30
C THR A 485 -18.12 -20.27 -33.96
N GLY A 486 -18.82 -19.15 -33.70
CA GLY A 486 -20.11 -18.83 -34.33
C GLY A 486 -21.35 -19.52 -33.70
N TYR A 487 -21.17 -20.32 -32.65
CA TYR A 487 -22.28 -20.95 -31.96
C TYR A 487 -22.82 -20.13 -30.81
N PRO A 488 -24.15 -20.02 -30.61
CA PRO A 488 -24.73 -19.34 -29.45
C PRO A 488 -24.32 -20.01 -28.13
N ARG A 489 -23.93 -19.24 -27.14
CA ARG A 489 -23.53 -19.73 -25.79
C ARG A 489 -24.59 -20.64 -25.17
N ARG A 490 -25.90 -20.32 -25.36
CA ARG A 490 -27.00 -21.14 -24.86
C ARG A 490 -26.99 -22.54 -25.46
N GLN A 491 -26.72 -22.66 -26.77
CA GLN A 491 -26.63 -23.95 -27.47
C GLN A 491 -25.42 -24.74 -26.95
N MET A 492 -24.27 -24.09 -26.82
CA MET A 492 -23.06 -24.73 -26.26
C MET A 492 -23.29 -25.22 -24.83
N MET A 493 -23.98 -24.43 -23.99
CA MET A 493 -24.33 -24.84 -22.61
C MET A 493 -25.25 -26.05 -22.59
N HIS A 494 -26.15 -26.20 -23.56
CA HIS A 494 -27.00 -27.39 -23.70
C HIS A 494 -26.19 -28.65 -24.01
N PHE A 495 -25.21 -28.57 -24.89
CA PHE A 495 -24.32 -29.67 -25.21
C PHE A 495 -23.42 -30.15 -24.07
N VAL A 496 -23.18 -29.35 -23.06
CA VAL A 496 -22.38 -29.73 -21.87
C VAL A 496 -23.24 -30.04 -20.65
N ASP A 497 -24.58 -29.96 -20.75
CA ASP A 497 -25.48 -30.27 -19.64
C ASP A 497 -25.50 -31.77 -19.38
N LYS A 498 -25.20 -32.20 -18.16
CA LYS A 498 -25.18 -33.60 -17.73
C LYS A 498 -26.53 -34.32 -17.89
N ASN A 499 -27.65 -33.57 -17.92
CA ASN A 499 -28.99 -34.13 -18.09
C ASN A 499 -29.40 -34.24 -19.58
N ASN A 500 -28.56 -33.79 -20.52
CA ASN A 500 -28.78 -33.92 -21.92
C ASN A 500 -28.23 -35.26 -22.40
N PRO A 501 -29.05 -36.14 -23.01
CA PRO A 501 -28.57 -37.41 -23.57
C PRO A 501 -27.56 -37.25 -24.73
N GLU A 502 -27.52 -36.07 -25.37
CA GLU A 502 -26.57 -35.74 -26.44
C GLU A 502 -25.35 -34.98 -25.89
N ASN A 503 -25.06 -35.09 -24.58
CA ASN A 503 -23.95 -34.44 -23.94
C ASN A 503 -22.61 -34.94 -24.47
N ILE A 504 -21.83 -34.03 -25.03
CA ILE A 504 -20.55 -34.31 -25.68
C ILE A 504 -19.39 -34.61 -24.74
N ILE A 505 -19.50 -34.26 -23.46
CA ILE A 505 -18.40 -34.47 -22.49
C ILE A 505 -18.38 -35.93 -21.98
N ASP A 506 -19.54 -36.55 -21.85
CA ASP A 506 -19.64 -37.94 -21.37
C ASP A 506 -19.53 -38.94 -22.53
N ALA A 507 -19.50 -38.44 -23.78
CA ALA A 507 -19.33 -39.25 -25.01
C ALA A 507 -17.86 -39.27 -25.52
N ALA A 508 -17.00 -38.40 -25.02
CA ALA A 508 -15.57 -38.33 -25.32
C ALA A 508 -14.75 -38.98 -24.19
#